data_de6a38cb14effff0b1e686e2cec56702
#
_entry.id   de6a38cb14effff0b1e686e2cec56702
#
_cell.length_a   1.000
_cell.length_b   1.000
_cell.length_c   1.000
_cell.angle_alpha   90.00
_cell.angle_beta   90.00
_cell.angle_gamma   90.00
#
_symmetry.space_group_name_H-M   'P 1'
#
loop_
_entity.id
_entity.type
_entity.pdbx_description
1 polymer ?
#
loop_
_entity_poly.entity_id
_entity_poly.type
_entity_poly.pdbx_seq_one_letter_code
_entity_poly.pdbx_strand_id
1 'polypeptide(L)'
;MHADSWALKAKKSGFRTRAVFKLDEIIQKTQVLKRSKYILDLGSAPGGWSQYIKQKSKKSEVYAIDILDMESVEGVNFYQESIENIDTIDPIFSLMGSFDLVISDIAPNLTGIHAIDTENIFELNILTLDVAARYLNKSHGSFIMKTFQNSMLKNLRKKMELSFKIVQTFKPAASKKQSGEIYLYGAYK
;
A
#
# COMPACT_ATOMS: atom_id res chain seq x y z
N MET A 1 -25.04 -10.11 -15.05
CA MET A 1 -23.73 -9.70 -14.43
C MET A 1 -24.05 -8.78 -13.26
N HIS A 2 -23.94 -9.25 -12.01
CA HIS A 2 -24.16 -8.38 -10.86
C HIS A 2 -23.03 -7.36 -10.78
N ALA A 3 -23.38 -6.07 -10.91
CA ALA A 3 -22.43 -4.98 -10.76
C ALA A 3 -21.77 -5.10 -9.35
N ASP A 4 -20.44 -4.96 -9.30
CA ASP A 4 -19.69 -4.95 -8.05
C ASP A 4 -20.20 -3.80 -7.16
N SER A 5 -20.91 -4.13 -6.09
CA SER A 5 -21.53 -3.15 -5.20
C SER A 5 -20.52 -2.16 -4.61
N TRP A 6 -19.26 -2.59 -4.39
CA TRP A 6 -18.18 -1.72 -3.94
C TRP A 6 -17.70 -0.76 -5.01
N ALA A 7 -17.68 -1.18 -6.29
CA ALA A 7 -17.35 -0.29 -7.40
C ALA A 7 -18.41 0.79 -7.58
N LEU A 8 -19.69 0.43 -7.49
CA LEU A 8 -20.79 1.40 -7.52
C LEU A 8 -20.73 2.38 -6.34
N LYS A 9 -20.41 1.88 -5.13
CA LYS A 9 -20.23 2.73 -3.95
C LYS A 9 -19.07 3.69 -4.13
N ALA A 10 -17.92 3.23 -4.66
CA ALA A 10 -16.77 4.10 -4.94
C ALA A 10 -17.14 5.23 -5.89
N LYS A 11 -17.79 4.89 -7.03
CA LYS A 11 -18.24 5.88 -8.02
C LYS A 11 -19.20 6.92 -7.42
N LYS A 12 -20.17 6.48 -6.62
CA LYS A 12 -21.11 7.37 -5.92
C LYS A 12 -20.42 8.30 -4.92
N SER A 13 -19.33 7.84 -4.30
CA SER A 13 -18.55 8.61 -3.33
C SER A 13 -17.42 9.42 -3.97
N GLY A 14 -17.31 9.48 -5.31
CA GLY A 14 -16.29 10.23 -6.03
C GLY A 14 -14.88 9.62 -5.95
N PHE A 15 -14.75 8.34 -5.59
CA PHE A 15 -13.47 7.66 -5.56
C PHE A 15 -13.13 6.99 -6.89
N ARG A 16 -11.85 7.04 -7.25
CA ARG A 16 -11.31 6.44 -8.48
C ARG A 16 -11.43 4.92 -8.52
N THR A 17 -11.28 4.27 -7.37
CA THR A 17 -11.32 2.81 -7.27
C THR A 17 -12.02 2.33 -6.00
N ARG A 18 -12.56 1.10 -6.04
CA ARG A 18 -13.11 0.45 -4.84
C ARG A 18 -12.04 0.04 -3.82
N ALA A 19 -10.76 0.04 -4.22
CA ALA A 19 -9.64 -0.29 -3.33
C ALA A 19 -9.58 0.63 -2.10
N VAL A 20 -10.15 1.83 -2.19
CA VAL A 20 -10.21 2.78 -1.06
C VAL A 20 -10.90 2.18 0.17
N PHE A 21 -11.93 1.34 0.00
CA PHE A 21 -12.65 0.74 1.13
C PHE A 21 -11.83 -0.33 1.86
N LYS A 22 -10.84 -0.93 1.18
CA LYS A 22 -9.89 -1.84 1.80
C LYS A 22 -8.96 -1.07 2.74
N LEU A 23 -8.40 0.04 2.24
CA LEU A 23 -7.55 0.92 3.04
C LEU A 23 -8.34 1.57 4.19
N ASP A 24 -9.58 2.05 3.94
CA ASP A 24 -10.45 2.64 4.96
C ASP A 24 -10.64 1.70 6.15
N GLU A 25 -10.96 0.42 5.90
CA GLU A 25 -11.16 -0.56 6.96
C GLU A 25 -9.88 -0.79 7.79
N ILE A 26 -8.72 -0.87 7.14
CA ILE A 26 -7.43 -1.07 7.82
C ILE A 26 -7.08 0.17 8.65
N ILE A 27 -7.23 1.37 8.09
CA ILE A 27 -6.97 2.64 8.79
C ILE A 27 -7.90 2.83 9.98
N GLN A 28 -9.18 2.46 9.86
CA GLN A 28 -10.11 2.54 10.98
C GLN A 28 -9.71 1.62 12.14
N LYS A 29 -9.20 0.43 11.85
CA LYS A 29 -8.75 -0.53 12.88
C LYS A 29 -7.41 -0.16 13.50
N THR A 30 -6.49 0.38 12.72
CA THR A 30 -5.12 0.69 13.18
C THR A 30 -4.95 2.13 13.64
N GLN A 31 -5.84 3.04 13.23
CA GLN A 31 -5.81 4.47 13.54
C GLN A 31 -4.52 5.20 13.11
N VAL A 32 -3.72 4.58 12.22
CA VAL A 32 -2.38 5.10 11.85
C VAL A 32 -2.42 6.50 11.24
N LEU A 33 -3.46 6.82 10.47
CA LEU A 33 -3.55 8.10 9.76
C LEU A 33 -3.63 9.31 10.69
N LYS A 34 -4.12 9.15 11.93
CA LYS A 34 -4.22 10.25 12.90
C LYS A 34 -2.88 10.91 13.23
N ARG A 35 -1.79 10.14 13.15
CA ARG A 35 -0.44 10.56 13.52
C ARG A 35 0.52 10.66 12.32
N SER A 36 0.06 10.36 11.10
CA SER A 36 0.91 10.33 9.91
C SER A 36 0.95 11.71 9.26
N LYS A 37 2.14 12.33 9.24
CA LYS A 37 2.43 13.56 8.52
C LYS A 37 2.97 13.24 7.12
N TYR A 38 4.01 12.44 7.02
CA TYR A 38 4.61 12.01 5.75
C TYR A 38 4.14 10.61 5.38
N ILE A 39 3.54 10.47 4.19
CA ILE A 39 2.96 9.22 3.71
C ILE A 39 3.52 8.90 2.33
N LEU A 40 3.97 7.67 2.13
CA LEU A 40 4.47 7.15 0.86
C LEU A 40 3.52 6.08 0.33
N ASP A 41 3.00 6.29 -0.90
CA ASP A 41 2.09 5.39 -1.60
C ASP A 41 2.83 4.71 -2.75
N LEU A 42 3.17 3.44 -2.59
CA LEU A 42 3.91 2.63 -3.56
C LEU A 42 2.93 1.85 -4.44
N GLY A 43 3.00 2.07 -5.77
CA GLY A 43 2.04 1.52 -6.72
C GLY A 43 0.70 2.24 -6.64
N SER A 44 0.76 3.56 -6.74
CA SER A 44 -0.36 4.46 -6.43
C SER A 44 -1.45 4.49 -7.51
N ALA A 45 -1.12 4.22 -8.78
CA ALA A 45 -2.07 4.34 -9.89
C ALA A 45 -3.30 3.43 -9.72
N PRO A 46 -4.48 3.91 -10.01
CA PRO A 46 -4.88 5.22 -10.53
C PRO A 46 -5.13 6.32 -9.48
N GLY A 47 -4.60 6.20 -8.26
CA GLY A 47 -4.62 7.24 -7.23
C GLY A 47 -5.74 7.14 -6.20
N GLY A 48 -6.41 6.00 -6.11
CA GLY A 48 -7.54 5.84 -5.18
C GLY A 48 -7.14 5.94 -3.71
N TRP A 49 -6.01 5.36 -3.32
CA TRP A 49 -5.52 5.41 -1.95
C TRP A 49 -4.99 6.79 -1.58
N SER A 50 -4.18 7.39 -2.44
CA SER A 50 -3.70 8.77 -2.27
C SER A 50 -4.87 9.76 -2.16
N GLN A 51 -5.90 9.65 -3.02
CA GLN A 51 -7.12 10.46 -2.96
C GLN A 51 -7.83 10.30 -1.60
N TYR A 52 -8.02 9.07 -1.13
CA TYR A 52 -8.66 8.78 0.14
C TYR A 52 -7.88 9.42 1.31
N ILE A 53 -6.56 9.27 1.34
CA ILE A 53 -5.70 9.84 2.38
C ILE A 53 -5.86 11.36 2.43
N LYS A 54 -5.80 12.05 1.30
CA LYS A 54 -5.94 13.52 1.24
C LYS A 54 -7.33 13.99 1.70
N GLN A 55 -8.39 13.23 1.38
CA GLN A 55 -9.73 13.54 1.89
C GLN A 55 -9.84 13.38 3.41
N LYS A 56 -9.16 12.38 4.00
CA LYS A 56 -9.20 12.10 5.44
C LYS A 56 -8.21 12.93 6.25
N SER A 57 -7.07 13.30 5.67
CA SER A 57 -6.02 14.06 6.34
C SER A 57 -5.43 15.11 5.39
N LYS A 58 -6.06 16.28 5.34
CA LYS A 58 -5.58 17.41 4.50
C LYS A 58 -4.16 17.86 4.86
N LYS A 59 -3.75 17.68 6.13
CA LYS A 59 -2.44 18.07 6.66
C LYS A 59 -1.31 17.11 6.28
N SER A 60 -1.62 15.86 5.89
CA SER A 60 -0.61 14.89 5.50
C SER A 60 0.00 15.26 4.15
N GLU A 61 1.31 15.16 4.06
CA GLU A 61 2.07 15.25 2.81
C GLU A 61 2.18 13.86 2.20
N VAL A 62 1.64 13.69 1.00
CA VAL A 62 1.56 12.40 0.32
C VAL A 62 2.50 12.41 -0.88
N TYR A 63 3.38 11.43 -0.90
CA TYR A 63 4.29 11.13 -2.00
C TYR A 63 3.85 9.81 -2.62
N ALA A 64 3.62 9.79 -3.91
CA ALA A 64 3.07 8.65 -4.63
C ALA A 64 3.98 8.29 -5.80
N ILE A 65 4.22 6.99 -5.99
CA ILE A 65 5.07 6.48 -7.06
C ILE A 65 4.37 5.31 -7.77
N ASP A 66 4.42 5.30 -9.09
CA ASP A 66 3.94 4.18 -9.93
C ASP A 66 4.66 4.19 -11.27
N ILE A 67 4.83 3.03 -11.88
CA ILE A 67 5.34 2.91 -13.26
C ILE A 67 4.31 3.39 -14.29
N LEU A 68 3.02 3.32 -13.95
CA LEU A 68 1.92 3.78 -14.78
C LEU A 68 1.67 5.27 -14.54
N ASP A 69 1.26 5.97 -15.58
CA ASP A 69 0.78 7.34 -15.44
C ASP A 69 -0.48 7.41 -14.58
N MET A 70 -0.64 8.53 -13.88
CA MET A 70 -1.75 8.75 -12.97
C MET A 70 -2.26 10.20 -13.11
N GLU A 71 -3.56 10.34 -13.35
CA GLU A 71 -4.18 11.67 -13.25
C GLU A 71 -3.86 12.31 -11.91
N SER A 72 -3.56 13.61 -11.92
CA SER A 72 -3.20 14.35 -10.71
C SER A 72 -4.27 14.22 -9.61
N VAL A 73 -3.82 14.06 -8.38
CA VAL A 73 -4.64 14.13 -7.16
C VAL A 73 -4.23 15.38 -6.41
N GLU A 74 -5.18 16.24 -6.06
CA GLU A 74 -4.90 17.50 -5.36
C GLU A 74 -4.13 17.24 -4.05
N GLY A 75 -2.98 17.92 -3.93
CA GLY A 75 -2.10 17.82 -2.75
C GLY A 75 -1.31 16.53 -2.64
N VAL A 76 -1.16 15.75 -3.72
CA VAL A 76 -0.31 14.57 -3.83
C VAL A 76 0.88 14.89 -4.75
N ASN A 77 2.08 14.58 -4.30
CA ASN A 77 3.30 14.64 -5.09
C ASN A 77 3.47 13.29 -5.80
N PHE A 78 3.12 13.21 -7.08
CA PHE A 78 3.22 11.99 -7.86
C PHE A 78 4.50 11.97 -8.71
N TYR A 79 5.14 10.82 -8.75
CA TYR A 79 6.34 10.53 -9.56
C TYR A 79 6.10 9.25 -10.36
N GLN A 80 6.17 9.37 -11.67
CA GLN A 80 6.08 8.21 -12.57
C GLN A 80 7.44 7.55 -12.66
N GLU A 81 7.67 6.55 -11.82
CA GLU A 81 8.93 5.82 -11.74
C GLU A 81 8.72 4.43 -11.11
N SER A 82 9.66 3.52 -11.32
CA SER A 82 9.71 2.24 -10.60
C SER A 82 10.12 2.43 -9.15
N ILE A 83 9.55 1.62 -8.25
CA ILE A 83 9.98 1.58 -6.84
C ILE A 83 11.44 1.10 -6.68
N GLU A 84 11.99 0.40 -7.68
CA GLU A 84 13.40 0.02 -7.73
C GLU A 84 14.33 1.22 -7.82
N ASN A 85 13.85 2.29 -8.47
CA ASN A 85 14.60 3.54 -8.69
C ASN A 85 14.20 4.64 -7.71
N ILE A 86 13.47 4.34 -6.63
CA ILE A 86 12.94 5.33 -5.69
C ILE A 86 14.02 6.28 -5.14
N ASP A 87 15.25 5.80 -5.00
CA ASP A 87 16.39 6.56 -4.48
C ASP A 87 16.87 7.65 -5.45
N THR A 88 16.41 7.63 -6.70
CA THR A 88 16.69 8.68 -7.71
C THR A 88 15.73 9.87 -7.63
N ILE A 89 14.67 9.75 -6.83
CA ILE A 89 13.65 10.81 -6.67
C ILE A 89 14.05 11.68 -5.49
N ASP A 90 14.81 12.77 -5.75
CA ASP A 90 15.37 13.64 -4.72
C ASP A 90 14.39 14.03 -3.60
N PRO A 91 13.13 14.46 -3.88
CA PRO A 91 12.20 14.83 -2.81
C PRO A 91 11.82 13.66 -1.89
N ILE A 92 11.74 12.42 -2.42
CA ILE A 92 11.46 11.23 -1.62
C ILE A 92 12.73 10.79 -0.89
N PHE A 93 13.86 10.79 -1.58
CA PHE A 93 15.16 10.39 -1.01
C PHE A 93 15.55 11.25 0.19
N SER A 94 15.31 12.56 0.12
CA SER A 94 15.60 13.49 1.22
C SER A 94 14.77 13.24 2.48
N LEU A 95 13.66 12.51 2.36
CA LEU A 95 12.79 12.09 3.46
C LEU A 95 13.03 10.65 3.92
N MET A 96 14.11 10.01 3.48
CA MET A 96 14.45 8.64 3.93
C MET A 96 14.48 8.55 5.46
N GLY A 97 13.79 7.54 6.02
CA GLY A 97 13.68 7.34 7.46
C GLY A 97 12.71 8.30 8.17
N SER A 98 11.95 9.13 7.42
CA SER A 98 11.04 10.14 7.99
C SER A 98 9.56 9.85 7.75
N PHE A 99 9.21 8.89 6.91
CA PHE A 99 7.82 8.57 6.62
C PHE A 99 7.14 7.90 7.83
N ASP A 100 5.96 8.39 8.19
CA ASP A 100 5.14 7.84 9.26
C ASP A 100 4.33 6.62 8.80
N LEU A 101 3.97 6.61 7.52
CA LEU A 101 3.18 5.55 6.90
C LEU A 101 3.68 5.28 5.48
N VAL A 102 3.97 4.03 5.19
CA VAL A 102 4.14 3.53 3.83
C VAL A 102 2.96 2.59 3.52
N ILE A 103 2.35 2.78 2.37
CA ILE A 103 1.25 1.94 1.89
C ILE A 103 1.58 1.38 0.51
N SER A 104 1.09 0.18 0.19
CA SER A 104 1.27 -0.43 -1.11
C SER A 104 0.10 -1.33 -1.49
N ASP A 105 -0.50 -1.07 -2.66
CA ASP A 105 -1.49 -1.93 -3.31
C ASP A 105 -0.92 -2.58 -4.59
N ILE A 106 0.41 -2.65 -4.71
CA ILE A 106 1.10 -3.24 -5.88
C ILE A 106 0.75 -4.73 -6.01
N ALA A 107 0.60 -5.19 -7.23
CA ALA A 107 0.58 -6.61 -7.58
C ALA A 107 1.28 -6.81 -8.92
N PRO A 108 2.00 -7.92 -9.11
CA PRO A 108 2.56 -8.25 -10.42
C PRO A 108 1.43 -8.62 -11.40
N ASN A 109 1.73 -8.56 -12.68
CA ASN A 109 0.88 -9.17 -13.70
C ASN A 109 0.86 -10.68 -13.49
N LEU A 110 -0.33 -11.25 -13.31
CA LEU A 110 -0.49 -12.69 -13.10
C LEU A 110 -0.42 -13.43 -14.44
N THR A 111 0.38 -14.49 -14.48
CA THR A 111 0.55 -15.35 -15.64
C THR A 111 -0.54 -16.42 -15.73
N GLY A 112 -1.22 -16.70 -14.63
CA GLY A 112 -2.15 -17.81 -14.45
C GLY A 112 -1.46 -19.13 -14.07
N ILE A 113 -0.12 -19.15 -13.99
CA ILE A 113 0.66 -20.32 -13.54
C ILE A 113 0.98 -20.12 -12.06
N HIS A 114 0.32 -20.88 -11.20
CA HIS A 114 0.34 -20.66 -9.74
C HIS A 114 1.76 -20.58 -9.14
N ALA A 115 2.68 -21.42 -9.59
CA ALA A 115 4.05 -21.40 -9.06
C ALA A 115 4.79 -20.10 -9.40
N ILE A 116 4.71 -19.67 -10.66
CA ILE A 116 5.33 -18.43 -11.15
C ILE A 116 4.70 -17.22 -10.47
N ASP A 117 3.36 -17.18 -10.39
CA ASP A 117 2.65 -16.08 -9.76
C ASP A 117 2.99 -15.96 -8.27
N THR A 118 3.16 -17.10 -7.58
CA THR A 118 3.56 -17.12 -6.16
C THR A 118 4.95 -16.52 -5.96
N GLU A 119 5.91 -16.88 -6.80
CA GLU A 119 7.28 -16.35 -6.75
C GLU A 119 7.30 -14.85 -7.06
N ASN A 120 6.68 -14.42 -8.16
CA ASN A 120 6.62 -13.01 -8.56
C ASN A 120 5.98 -12.13 -7.47
N ILE A 121 4.89 -12.61 -6.84
CA ILE A 121 4.25 -11.92 -5.73
C ILE A 121 5.22 -11.80 -4.55
N PHE A 122 5.94 -12.86 -4.22
CA PHE A 122 6.87 -12.86 -3.10
C PHE A 122 8.05 -11.90 -3.34
N GLU A 123 8.68 -11.95 -4.50
CA GLU A 123 9.79 -11.05 -4.86
C GLU A 123 9.36 -9.58 -4.80
N LEU A 124 8.22 -9.24 -5.40
CA LEU A 124 7.67 -7.89 -5.36
C LEU A 124 7.36 -7.44 -3.93
N ASN A 125 6.82 -8.32 -3.10
CA ASN A 125 6.55 -8.01 -1.69
C ASN A 125 7.85 -7.80 -0.89
N ILE A 126 8.93 -8.55 -1.17
CA ILE A 126 10.23 -8.33 -0.52
C ILE A 126 10.80 -6.98 -0.92
N LEU A 127 10.80 -6.65 -2.20
CA LEU A 127 11.23 -5.32 -2.68
C LEU A 127 10.45 -4.20 -1.99
N THR A 128 9.12 -4.32 -1.94
CA THR A 128 8.24 -3.33 -1.30
C THR A 128 8.53 -3.22 0.21
N LEU A 129 8.78 -4.33 0.89
CA LEU A 129 9.16 -4.38 2.30
C LEU A 129 10.52 -3.70 2.55
N ASP A 130 11.50 -3.94 1.70
CA ASP A 130 12.83 -3.35 1.81
C ASP A 130 12.79 -1.83 1.62
N VAL A 131 12.02 -1.35 0.64
CA VAL A 131 11.76 0.09 0.45
C VAL A 131 11.08 0.66 1.70
N ALA A 132 9.99 0.05 2.17
CA ALA A 132 9.30 0.52 3.36
C ALA A 132 10.21 0.56 4.59
N ALA A 133 11.03 -0.47 4.77
CA ALA A 133 11.98 -0.53 5.89
C ALA A 133 13.05 0.57 5.85
N ARG A 134 13.48 1.04 4.67
CA ARG A 134 14.44 2.16 4.53
C ARG A 134 13.80 3.52 4.76
N TYR A 135 12.60 3.72 4.24
CA TYR A 135 11.95 5.03 4.22
C TYR A 135 11.14 5.35 5.48
N LEU A 136 10.69 4.34 6.24
CA LEU A 136 9.92 4.53 7.46
C LEU A 136 10.73 5.05 8.62
N ASN A 137 10.12 5.90 9.43
CA ASN A 137 10.61 6.30 10.74
C ASN A 137 10.63 5.08 11.68
N LYS A 138 11.82 4.73 12.15
CA LYS A 138 12.06 3.51 12.96
C LYS A 138 11.43 3.56 14.36
N SER A 139 11.03 4.73 14.84
CA SER A 139 10.46 4.87 16.18
C SER A 139 8.94 4.69 16.21
N HIS A 140 8.23 4.96 15.11
CA HIS A 140 6.76 4.95 15.10
C HIS A 140 6.12 4.66 13.74
N GLY A 141 6.92 4.46 12.71
CA GLY A 141 6.43 4.22 11.36
C GLY A 141 5.59 2.95 11.25
N SER A 142 4.69 2.95 10.30
CA SER A 142 3.79 1.84 10.01
C SER A 142 3.75 1.52 8.53
N PHE A 143 3.53 0.27 8.19
CA PHE A 143 3.49 -0.25 6.83
C PHE A 143 2.21 -1.03 6.57
N ILE A 144 1.57 -0.79 5.43
CA ILE A 144 0.43 -1.56 4.94
C ILE A 144 0.76 -2.04 3.52
N MET A 145 0.73 -3.34 3.28
CA MET A 145 0.98 -3.89 1.95
C MET A 145 -0.01 -4.96 1.58
N LYS A 146 -0.39 -4.98 0.30
CA LYS A 146 -1.14 -6.08 -0.28
C LYS A 146 -0.26 -7.30 -0.49
N THR A 147 -0.82 -8.47 -0.22
CA THR A 147 -0.25 -9.77 -0.61
C THR A 147 -1.37 -10.76 -0.85
N PHE A 148 -1.02 -12.03 -1.06
CA PHE A 148 -1.98 -13.10 -1.30
C PHE A 148 -1.73 -14.27 -0.37
N GLN A 149 -2.81 -14.99 -0.03
CA GLN A 149 -2.71 -16.27 0.66
C GLN A 149 -2.10 -17.32 -0.29
N ASN A 150 -0.84 -17.64 -0.07
CA ASN A 150 -0.07 -18.62 -0.84
C ASN A 150 0.98 -19.29 0.07
N SER A 151 1.75 -20.23 -0.48
CA SER A 151 2.79 -20.98 0.27
C SER A 151 3.90 -20.10 0.85
N MET A 152 4.18 -18.93 0.25
CA MET A 152 5.23 -18.03 0.67
C MET A 152 4.80 -17.02 1.76
N LEU A 153 3.52 -16.93 2.10
CA LEU A 153 2.99 -15.98 3.08
C LEU A 153 3.68 -16.09 4.45
N LYS A 154 3.95 -17.31 4.89
CA LYS A 154 4.64 -17.55 6.18
C LYS A 154 6.05 -16.97 6.17
N ASN A 155 6.77 -17.11 5.06
CA ASN A 155 8.12 -16.57 4.90
C ASN A 155 8.10 -15.03 4.85
N LEU A 156 7.14 -14.45 4.14
CA LEU A 156 6.95 -13.00 4.07
C LEU A 156 6.66 -12.41 5.48
N ARG A 157 5.76 -13.04 6.25
CA ARG A 157 5.47 -12.61 7.62
C ARG A 157 6.70 -12.67 8.52
N LYS A 158 7.49 -13.74 8.45
CA LYS A 158 8.75 -13.85 9.20
C LYS A 158 9.73 -12.71 8.84
N LYS A 159 9.83 -12.35 7.55
CA LYS A 159 10.65 -11.22 7.12
C LYS A 159 10.15 -9.90 7.72
N MET A 160 8.84 -9.67 7.75
CA MET A 160 8.25 -8.49 8.39
C MET A 160 8.52 -8.46 9.90
N GLU A 161 8.44 -9.61 10.58
CA GLU A 161 8.67 -9.75 12.03
C GLU A 161 10.13 -9.46 12.44
N LEU A 162 11.09 -9.50 11.50
CA LEU A 162 12.46 -9.04 11.73
C LEU A 162 12.55 -7.50 11.79
N SER A 163 11.64 -6.79 11.12
CA SER A 163 11.66 -5.32 11.04
C SER A 163 10.65 -4.66 11.97
N PHE A 164 9.47 -5.26 12.18
CA PHE A 164 8.36 -4.66 12.90
C PHE A 164 8.02 -5.43 14.18
N LYS A 165 7.72 -4.70 15.26
CA LYS A 165 7.26 -5.30 16.54
C LYS A 165 5.84 -5.90 16.43
N ILE A 166 5.00 -5.28 15.60
CA ILE A 166 3.63 -5.69 15.37
C ILE A 166 3.48 -6.10 13.93
N VAL A 167 3.00 -7.31 13.67
CA VAL A 167 2.64 -7.78 12.33
C VAL A 167 1.24 -8.39 12.38
N GLN A 168 0.29 -7.77 11.70
CA GLN A 168 -1.11 -8.19 11.64
C GLN A 168 -1.55 -8.46 10.21
N THR A 169 -2.53 -9.37 10.05
CA THR A 169 -3.14 -9.68 8.75
C THR A 169 -4.57 -9.18 8.74
N PHE A 170 -4.95 -8.49 7.66
CA PHE A 170 -6.30 -8.02 7.41
C PHE A 170 -6.87 -8.67 6.14
N LYS A 171 -8.15 -9.03 6.20
CA LYS A 171 -8.96 -9.43 5.04
C LYS A 171 -10.15 -8.47 4.95
N PRO A 172 -9.98 -7.29 4.28
CA PRO A 172 -11.06 -6.31 4.18
C PRO A 172 -12.30 -6.86 3.50
N ALA A 173 -13.48 -6.42 3.94
CA ALA A 173 -14.76 -6.83 3.38
C ALA A 173 -14.91 -6.48 1.89
N ALA A 174 -14.24 -5.40 1.44
CA ALA A 174 -14.22 -5.01 0.03
C ALA A 174 -13.32 -5.88 -0.86
N SER A 175 -12.53 -6.80 -0.29
CA SER A 175 -11.83 -7.84 -1.05
C SER A 175 -12.82 -8.88 -1.56
N LYS A 176 -12.65 -9.35 -2.81
CA LYS A 176 -13.50 -10.43 -3.34
C LYS A 176 -13.37 -11.67 -2.46
N LYS A 177 -14.47 -12.31 -2.08
CA LYS A 177 -14.47 -13.51 -1.22
C LYS A 177 -13.61 -14.64 -1.77
N GLN A 178 -13.61 -14.83 -3.10
CA GLN A 178 -12.85 -15.88 -3.81
C GLN A 178 -11.38 -15.50 -4.06
N SER A 179 -10.99 -14.23 -3.84
CA SER A 179 -9.60 -13.80 -4.01
C SER A 179 -8.78 -14.16 -2.78
N GLY A 180 -7.57 -14.70 -3.00
CA GLY A 180 -6.56 -14.89 -1.96
C GLY A 180 -5.98 -13.59 -1.40
N GLU A 181 -6.39 -12.42 -1.91
CA GLU A 181 -5.89 -11.10 -1.50
C GLU A 181 -6.10 -10.84 0.00
N ILE A 182 -5.04 -10.43 0.66
CA ILE A 182 -4.99 -9.98 2.05
C ILE A 182 -4.05 -8.79 2.16
N TYR A 183 -4.07 -8.14 3.31
CA TYR A 183 -3.15 -7.04 3.64
C TYR A 183 -2.35 -7.37 4.89
N LEU A 184 -1.06 -7.10 4.86
CA LEU A 184 -0.20 -7.15 6.03
C LEU A 184 0.01 -5.72 6.55
N TYR A 185 -0.11 -5.57 7.85
CA TYR A 185 0.22 -4.36 8.58
C TYR A 185 1.42 -4.62 9.47
N GLY A 186 2.44 -3.78 9.35
CA GLY A 186 3.62 -3.78 10.22
C GLY A 186 3.72 -2.45 10.96
N ALA A 187 4.16 -2.46 12.23
CA ALA A 187 4.45 -1.25 12.98
C ALA A 187 5.66 -1.43 13.91
N TYR A 188 6.44 -0.34 14.07
CA TYR A 188 7.58 -0.30 15.01
C TYR A 188 7.14 -0.15 16.47
N LYS A 189 5.94 0.34 16.71
CA LYS A 189 5.29 0.47 18.04
C LYS A 189 3.95 -0.20 18.02
#